data_b6d38d09b35f543d3a678f6700626e8f
#
_entry.id   b6d38d09b35f543d3a678f6700626e8f
#
_cell.length_a   1.000
_cell.length_b   1.000
_cell.length_c   1.000
_cell.angle_alpha   90.00
_cell.angle_beta   90.00
_cell.angle_gamma   90.00
#
_symmetry.space_group_name_H-M   'P 1'
#
loop_
_entity.id
_entity.type
_entity.pdbx_description
1 polymer ?
#
loop_
_entity_poly.entity_id
_entity_poly.type
_entity_poly.pdbx_seq_one_letter_code
_entity_poly.pdbx_strand_id
1 'polypeptide(L)'
;MSVSLDLDLIMNKLVKELGSKIYFILITSLHGVVMKSFINDAEFNKESISLNISQLYESSVEVTNEIGIHDPDFNIIHADNFYVLSIKILERIIILLTEDQIDINQVFDIINECSRPS
;
A
#
# COMPACT_ATOMS: atom_id res chain seq x y z
N MET A 1 6.76 -20.32 13.19
CA MET A 1 5.39 -19.97 12.75
C MET A 1 5.45 -18.93 11.65
N SER A 2 4.64 -19.10 10.63
CA SER A 2 4.52 -18.10 9.58
C SER A 2 3.44 -17.07 9.96
N VAL A 3 3.52 -15.90 9.35
CA VAL A 3 2.50 -14.86 9.47
C VAL A 3 1.76 -14.81 8.15
N SER A 4 0.43 -14.79 8.20
CA SER A 4 -0.40 -14.64 7.03
C SER A 4 -1.17 -13.33 7.08
N LEU A 5 -1.47 -12.79 5.90
CA LEU A 5 -2.30 -11.60 5.75
C LEU A 5 -3.69 -12.02 5.26
N ASP A 6 -4.71 -11.56 5.96
CA ASP A 6 -6.08 -11.64 5.49
C ASP A 6 -6.38 -10.40 4.66
N LEU A 7 -6.25 -10.53 3.34
CA LEU A 7 -6.38 -9.38 2.43
C LEU A 7 -7.79 -8.79 2.43
N ASP A 8 -8.81 -9.64 2.58
CA ASP A 8 -10.20 -9.16 2.65
C ASP A 8 -10.42 -8.35 3.92
N LEU A 9 -9.89 -8.82 5.05
CA LEU A 9 -10.01 -8.12 6.32
C LEU A 9 -9.29 -6.78 6.28
N ILE A 10 -8.08 -6.74 5.74
CA ILE A 10 -7.31 -5.49 5.58
C ILE A 10 -8.11 -4.50 4.75
N MET A 11 -8.59 -4.92 3.58
CA MET A 11 -9.35 -4.06 2.68
C MET A 11 -10.60 -3.52 3.38
N ASN A 12 -11.35 -4.38 4.05
CA ASN A 12 -12.60 -4.00 4.72
C ASN A 12 -12.34 -3.00 5.84
N LYS A 13 -11.29 -3.20 6.64
CA LYS A 13 -10.95 -2.29 7.72
C LYS A 13 -10.47 -0.94 7.21
N LEU A 14 -9.63 -0.92 6.17
CA LEU A 14 -9.16 0.32 5.57
C LEU A 14 -10.32 1.12 5.00
N VAL A 15 -11.22 0.47 4.27
CA VAL A 15 -12.41 1.13 3.72
C VAL A 15 -13.31 1.68 4.82
N LYS A 16 -13.53 0.90 5.88
CA LYS A 16 -14.40 1.30 6.98
C LYS A 16 -13.85 2.53 7.73
N GLU A 17 -12.55 2.54 8.02
CA GLU A 17 -11.96 3.57 8.85
C GLU A 17 -11.48 4.80 8.06
N LEU A 18 -11.07 4.61 6.81
CA LEU A 18 -10.44 5.66 6.00
C LEU A 18 -11.17 5.94 4.68
N GLY A 19 -12.21 5.17 4.36
CA GLY A 19 -12.81 5.18 3.02
C GLY A 19 -13.31 6.53 2.54
N SER A 20 -13.79 7.40 3.44
CA SER A 20 -14.25 8.75 3.08
C SER A 20 -13.11 9.67 2.63
N LYS A 21 -11.86 9.33 2.93
CA LYS A 21 -10.67 10.12 2.60
C LYS A 21 -9.86 9.51 1.46
N ILE A 22 -10.25 8.32 0.99
CA ILE A 22 -9.44 7.53 0.06
C ILE A 22 -10.15 7.44 -1.29
N TYR A 23 -9.40 7.71 -2.36
CA TYR A 23 -9.88 7.56 -3.74
C TYR A 23 -9.74 6.12 -4.21
N PHE A 24 -8.66 5.45 -3.83
CA PHE A 24 -8.54 4.02 -4.09
C PHE A 24 -7.61 3.35 -3.08
N ILE A 25 -7.79 2.03 -2.95
CA ILE A 25 -6.88 1.15 -2.24
C ILE A 25 -6.60 -0.03 -3.17
N LEU A 26 -5.33 -0.32 -3.41
CA LEU A 26 -4.92 -1.48 -4.19
C LEU A 26 -4.02 -2.35 -3.31
N ILE A 27 -4.22 -3.65 -3.36
CA ILE A 27 -3.31 -4.61 -2.74
C ILE A 27 -2.71 -5.44 -3.85
N THR A 28 -1.39 -5.41 -3.98
CA THR A 28 -0.70 -6.03 -5.09
C THR A 28 0.37 -7.01 -4.62
N SER A 29 0.83 -7.87 -5.54
CA SER A 29 2.06 -8.62 -5.34
C SER A 29 3.25 -7.67 -5.46
N LEU A 30 4.46 -8.15 -5.10
CA LEU A 30 5.68 -7.37 -5.26
C LEU A 30 5.99 -7.03 -6.73
N HIS A 31 5.41 -7.77 -7.66
CA HIS A 31 5.61 -7.55 -9.10
C HIS A 31 4.49 -6.74 -9.75
N GLY A 32 3.56 -6.21 -8.94
CA GLY A 32 2.54 -5.30 -9.44
C GLY A 32 1.26 -5.97 -9.96
N VAL A 33 1.03 -7.23 -9.60
CA VAL A 33 -0.23 -7.91 -9.95
C VAL A 33 -1.29 -7.54 -8.92
N VAL A 34 -2.40 -6.95 -9.37
CA VAL A 34 -3.49 -6.53 -8.48
C VAL A 34 -4.19 -7.77 -7.92
N MET A 35 -4.28 -7.85 -6.60
CA MET A 35 -4.93 -8.95 -5.90
C MET A 35 -6.28 -8.54 -5.33
N LYS A 36 -6.39 -7.30 -4.83
CA LYS A 36 -7.62 -6.71 -4.31
C LYS A 36 -7.65 -5.23 -4.68
N SER A 37 -8.84 -4.69 -4.90
CA SER A 37 -8.98 -3.28 -5.20
C SER A 37 -10.27 -2.71 -4.65
N PHE A 38 -10.20 -1.45 -4.21
CA PHE A 38 -11.35 -0.62 -3.88
C PHE A 38 -11.13 0.71 -4.58
N ILE A 39 -12.03 1.11 -5.46
CA ILE A 39 -11.91 2.32 -6.26
C ILE A 39 -13.21 3.10 -6.16
N ASN A 40 -13.13 4.33 -5.63
CA ASN A 40 -14.28 5.21 -5.53
C ASN A 40 -14.62 5.90 -6.86
N ASP A 41 -13.63 5.99 -7.75
CA ASP A 41 -13.81 6.58 -9.07
C ASP A 41 -13.24 5.63 -10.12
N ALA A 42 -14.04 5.27 -11.10
CA ALA A 42 -13.73 4.22 -12.07
C ALA A 42 -12.65 4.59 -13.09
N GLU A 43 -12.13 5.82 -13.06
CA GLU A 43 -11.18 6.28 -14.07
C GLU A 43 -9.73 5.86 -13.83
N PHE A 44 -9.43 5.26 -12.70
CA PHE A 44 -8.07 4.84 -12.39
C PHE A 44 -7.72 3.50 -13.04
N ASN A 45 -6.60 3.46 -13.75
CA ASN A 45 -6.08 2.22 -14.33
C ASN A 45 -5.25 1.50 -13.26
N LYS A 46 -5.89 0.59 -12.55
CA LYS A 46 -5.28 -0.10 -11.41
C LYS A 46 -4.08 -0.96 -11.79
N GLU A 47 -4.11 -1.61 -12.95
CA GLU A 47 -3.02 -2.47 -13.40
C GLU A 47 -1.76 -1.65 -13.68
N SER A 48 -1.91 -0.51 -14.35
CA SER A 48 -0.79 0.39 -14.65
C SER A 48 -0.22 1.01 -13.38
N ILE A 49 -1.09 1.46 -12.48
CA ILE A 49 -0.67 2.05 -11.19
C ILE A 49 0.11 1.03 -10.37
N SER A 50 -0.41 -0.19 -10.26
CA SER A 50 0.25 -1.26 -9.50
C SER A 50 1.62 -1.57 -10.04
N LEU A 51 1.75 -1.67 -11.37
CA LEU A 51 3.03 -1.97 -12.00
C LEU A 51 4.05 -0.86 -11.74
N ASN A 52 3.64 0.40 -11.93
CA ASN A 52 4.54 1.54 -11.73
C ASN A 52 4.97 1.68 -10.26
N ILE A 53 4.07 1.46 -9.32
CA ILE A 53 4.41 1.51 -7.90
C ILE A 53 5.33 0.38 -7.51
N SER A 54 5.15 -0.83 -8.06
CA SER A 54 6.06 -1.93 -7.75
C SER A 54 7.47 -1.65 -8.28
N GLN A 55 7.60 -1.02 -9.44
CA GLN A 55 8.88 -0.60 -10.00
C GLN A 55 9.52 0.49 -9.14
N LEU A 56 8.72 1.44 -8.64
CA LEU A 56 9.21 2.45 -7.70
C LEU A 56 9.75 1.81 -6.43
N TYR A 57 9.05 0.81 -5.91
CA TYR A 57 9.50 0.09 -4.72
C TYR A 57 10.85 -0.59 -4.98
N GLU A 58 11.01 -1.28 -6.11
CA GLU A 58 12.29 -1.91 -6.48
C GLU A 58 13.42 -0.89 -6.54
N SER A 59 13.17 0.27 -7.13
CA SER A 59 14.17 1.35 -7.20
C SER A 59 14.53 1.86 -5.80
N SER A 60 13.55 1.96 -4.92
CA SER A 60 13.78 2.36 -3.52
C SER A 60 14.67 1.35 -2.79
N VAL A 61 14.45 0.06 -3.02
CA VAL A 61 15.28 -1.00 -2.44
C VAL A 61 16.73 -0.86 -2.90
N GLU A 62 16.96 -0.59 -4.18
CA GLU A 62 18.31 -0.37 -4.70
C GLU A 62 19.00 0.81 -4.01
N VAL A 63 18.27 1.90 -3.79
CA VAL A 63 18.81 3.08 -3.09
C VAL A 63 19.21 2.74 -1.66
N THR A 64 18.33 2.08 -0.92
CA THR A 64 18.63 1.73 0.48
C THR A 64 19.78 0.74 0.58
N ASN A 65 19.87 -0.20 -0.36
CA ASN A 65 21.00 -1.16 -0.39
C ASN A 65 22.33 -0.46 -0.69
N GLU A 66 22.35 0.52 -1.58
CA GLU A 66 23.56 1.30 -1.86
C GLU A 66 24.04 2.07 -0.62
N ILE A 67 23.10 2.58 0.17
CA ILE A 67 23.41 3.32 1.40
C ILE A 67 23.85 2.37 2.51
N GLY A 68 23.43 1.10 2.45
CA GLY A 68 23.74 0.09 3.46
C GLY A 68 22.73 0.03 4.58
N ILE A 69 21.49 0.40 4.31
CA ILE A 69 20.38 0.31 5.27
C ILE A 69 19.38 -0.75 4.81
N HIS A 70 18.39 -1.03 5.64
CA HIS A 70 17.36 -2.02 5.32
C HIS A 70 16.43 -1.54 4.21
N ASP A 71 15.68 -2.48 3.63
CA ASP A 71 14.67 -2.16 2.61
C ASP A 71 13.63 -1.18 3.16
N PRO A 72 13.07 -0.32 2.29
CA PRO A 72 12.08 0.65 2.74
C PRO A 72 10.78 -0.03 3.16
N ASP A 73 10.17 0.48 4.22
CA ASP A 73 8.87 0.01 4.69
C ASP A 73 7.73 0.64 3.92
N PHE A 74 7.92 1.87 3.46
CA PHE A 74 6.88 2.60 2.73
C PHE A 74 7.49 3.72 1.89
N ASN A 75 6.71 4.19 0.92
CA ASN A 75 7.01 5.38 0.12
C ASN A 75 5.79 6.30 0.12
N ILE A 76 6.04 7.61 0.09
CA ILE A 76 4.99 8.61 -0.04
C ILE A 76 5.33 9.50 -1.23
N ILE A 77 4.37 9.66 -2.15
CA ILE A 77 4.47 10.62 -3.24
C ILE A 77 3.45 11.71 -2.96
N HIS A 78 3.88 12.96 -2.97
CA HIS A 78 3.00 14.11 -2.78
C HIS A 78 3.05 15.00 -4.02
N ALA A 79 1.91 15.23 -4.65
CA ALA A 79 1.77 16.12 -5.80
C ALA A 79 0.39 16.75 -5.77
N ASP A 80 0.32 18.03 -6.09
CA ASP A 80 -0.89 18.83 -5.95
C ASP A 80 -1.40 18.75 -4.50
N ASN A 81 -2.62 18.31 -4.29
CA ASN A 81 -3.16 18.06 -2.94
C ASN A 81 -3.29 16.58 -2.63
N PHE A 82 -2.61 15.72 -3.40
CA PHE A 82 -2.77 14.27 -3.30
C PHE A 82 -1.54 13.60 -2.71
N TYR A 83 -1.79 12.52 -2.01
CA TYR A 83 -0.75 11.64 -1.46
C TYR A 83 -0.95 10.24 -1.98
N VAL A 84 0.11 9.65 -2.54
CA VAL A 84 0.12 8.24 -2.89
C VAL A 84 1.02 7.54 -1.87
N LEU A 85 0.41 6.70 -1.05
CA LEU A 85 1.11 5.95 -0.02
C LEU A 85 1.24 4.51 -0.48
N SER A 86 2.46 3.97 -0.47
CA SER A 86 2.69 2.55 -0.74
C SER A 86 3.45 1.93 0.42
N ILE A 87 2.92 0.83 0.94
CA ILE A 87 3.45 0.15 2.12
C ILE A 87 3.72 -1.30 1.76
N LYS A 88 4.95 -1.76 2.01
CA LYS A 88 5.28 -3.17 1.83
C LYS A 88 4.97 -3.92 3.11
N ILE A 89 4.13 -4.94 3.02
CA ILE A 89 3.83 -5.84 4.12
C ILE A 89 4.01 -7.27 3.62
N LEU A 90 5.00 -7.99 4.20
CA LEU A 90 5.39 -9.31 3.76
C LEU A 90 5.71 -9.30 2.25
N GLU A 91 4.98 -10.04 1.44
CA GLU A 91 5.19 -10.07 -0.01
C GLU A 91 4.09 -9.33 -0.78
N ARG A 92 3.50 -8.30 -0.15
CA ARG A 92 2.43 -7.50 -0.74
C ARG A 92 2.78 -6.03 -0.64
N ILE A 93 2.22 -5.23 -1.55
CA ILE A 93 2.27 -3.77 -1.48
C ILE A 93 0.83 -3.28 -1.40
N ILE A 94 0.57 -2.43 -0.41
CA ILE A 94 -0.73 -1.77 -0.24
C ILE A 94 -0.57 -0.33 -0.71
N ILE A 95 -1.39 0.08 -1.67
CA ILE A 95 -1.31 1.39 -2.31
C ILE A 95 -2.59 2.16 -2.02
N LEU A 96 -2.45 3.39 -1.52
CA LEU A 96 -3.58 4.28 -1.24
C LEU A 96 -3.39 5.62 -1.92
N LEU A 97 -4.46 6.14 -2.53
CA LEU A 97 -4.50 7.53 -2.99
C LEU A 97 -5.46 8.31 -2.11
N THR A 98 -4.96 9.39 -1.52
CA THR A 98 -5.74 10.25 -0.62
C THR A 98 -5.54 11.71 -0.98
N GLU A 99 -6.50 12.56 -0.60
CA GLU A 99 -6.36 14.01 -0.74
C GLU A 99 -5.74 14.62 0.52
N ASP A 100 -6.04 14.05 1.69
CA ASP A 100 -5.47 14.48 2.96
C ASP A 100 -4.29 13.59 3.35
N GLN A 101 -3.34 14.18 4.07
CA GLN A 101 -2.25 13.38 4.64
C GLN A 101 -2.84 12.46 5.72
N ILE A 102 -2.75 11.16 5.47
CA ILE A 102 -3.20 10.15 6.42
C ILE A 102 -2.08 9.87 7.42
N ASP A 103 -2.44 9.64 8.68
CA ASP A 103 -1.51 9.17 9.69
C ASP A 103 -1.07 7.74 9.32
N ILE A 104 0.17 7.61 8.88
CA ILE A 104 0.70 6.32 8.45
C ILE A 104 0.71 5.31 9.61
N ASN A 105 0.85 5.77 10.86
CA ASN A 105 0.80 4.87 12.00
C ASN A 105 -0.57 4.22 12.14
N GLN A 106 -1.64 4.95 11.84
CA GLN A 106 -2.98 4.40 11.84
C GLN A 106 -3.12 3.28 10.79
N VAL A 107 -2.54 3.48 9.61
CA VAL A 107 -2.56 2.46 8.56
C VAL A 107 -1.79 1.22 9.01
N PHE A 108 -0.60 1.39 9.58
CA PHE A 108 0.19 0.27 10.10
C PHE A 108 -0.55 -0.46 11.21
N ASP A 109 -1.24 0.25 12.11
CA ASP A 109 -2.01 -0.38 13.18
C ASP A 109 -3.12 -1.26 12.61
N ILE A 110 -3.84 -0.78 11.60
CA ILE A 110 -4.90 -1.56 10.92
C ILE A 110 -4.31 -2.83 10.31
N ILE A 111 -3.19 -2.69 9.60
CA ILE A 111 -2.55 -3.84 8.96
C ILE A 111 -2.06 -4.85 9.99
N ASN A 112 -1.46 -4.38 11.07
CA ASN A 112 -0.97 -5.26 12.14
C ASN A 112 -2.09 -6.03 12.82
N GLU A 113 -3.25 -5.41 13.01
CA GLU A 113 -4.44 -6.09 13.54
C GLU A 113 -4.91 -7.21 12.64
N CYS A 114 -4.67 -7.09 11.32
CA CYS A 114 -5.09 -8.08 10.33
C CYS A 114 -4.04 -9.12 10.04
N SER A 115 -2.83 -8.98 10.60
CA SER A 115 -1.75 -9.97 10.45
C SER A 115 -1.81 -10.94 11.60
N ARG A 116 -1.83 -12.22 11.29
CA ARG A 116 -1.97 -13.26 12.31
C ARG A 116 -0.90 -14.33 12.15
N PRO A 117 -0.34 -14.82 13.27
CA PRO A 117 0.53 -15.99 13.21
C PRO A 117 -0.30 -17.21 12.80
N SER A 118 0.24 -18.00 11.90
CA SER A 118 -0.41 -19.22 11.42
C SER A 118 0.25 -20.47 12.02
#